data_cd5394e3e39d9fc5bcabd0b503cb295d
#
_entry.id   cd5394e3e39d9fc5bcabd0b503cb295d
#
_cell.length_a   1.000
_cell.length_b   1.000
_cell.length_c   1.000
_cell.angle_alpha   90.00
_cell.angle_beta   90.00
_cell.angle_gamma   90.00
#
_symmetry.space_group_name_H-M   'P 1'
#
loop_
_entity.id
_entity.type
_entity.pdbx_description
1 polymer ?
#
loop_
_entity_poly.entity_id
_entity_poly.type
_entity_poly.pdbx_seq_one_letter_code
_entity_poly.pdbx_strand_id
1 'polypeptide(L)'
;MGSGKTSYVIDLLNNNLWENDPKKYLVITPYLEQIERICKEVSEAREPKRTGKSKTQNLIDLLKKEVNIVVCTHELLKGFSEFELLKPYTFLIDESPDVIEVMYDDGQQENSEIIAVEDIEILRKAGYVKEAEDGFLEWIADEYTGVVYTEAYKYLKNKALAIRGNRVFKLLPRQLFLAFQDVYIFTYLFEGQNMYYYCRYFDIPFEYMHVDFKDGRYSLEAGHGDNDNNFPIIIYDGNLNDIGEKGLSKNWYENNATDNEIQRLKNNIYNYLRNDRKAKIKEIIWTTFKKYASKIAYGNDKLKLDRKNKSGRETKGNFVSCSARATNDYKDATVVVYAVNRFPKPEIKQFFEEKNGIYYNEELFALQEMLQFIWRSAVREGHTIHAYIPSKRMRDLFFKWRDKAI
;
A
#
# COMPACT_ATOMS: atom_id res chain seq x y z
N MET A 1 -1.07 -15.36 -2.06
CA MET A 1 -2.20 -14.43 -1.77
C MET A 1 -3.45 -15.25 -1.49
N GLY A 2 -4.44 -14.74 -0.73
CA GLY A 2 -5.61 -15.57 -0.36
C GLY A 2 -5.37 -16.65 0.71
N SER A 3 -4.22 -16.62 1.40
CA SER A 3 -3.80 -17.62 2.38
C SER A 3 -4.50 -17.53 3.75
N GLY A 4 -5.63 -16.83 3.86
CA GLY A 4 -6.37 -16.73 5.13
C GLY A 4 -5.73 -15.84 6.21
N LYS A 5 -4.76 -14.96 5.87
CA LYS A 5 -4.04 -14.13 6.84
C LYS A 5 -4.95 -13.36 7.80
N THR A 6 -5.96 -12.66 7.28
CA THR A 6 -6.92 -11.93 8.13
C THR A 6 -7.77 -12.88 8.98
N SER A 7 -8.13 -14.07 8.44
CA SER A 7 -8.85 -15.09 9.22
C SER A 7 -7.98 -15.67 10.32
N TYR A 8 -6.69 -15.88 10.06
CA TYR A 8 -5.71 -16.23 11.09
C TYR A 8 -5.64 -15.16 12.20
N VAL A 9 -5.56 -13.87 11.83
CA VAL A 9 -5.54 -12.78 12.82
C VAL A 9 -6.80 -12.81 13.69
N ILE A 10 -7.98 -12.98 13.11
CA ILE A 10 -9.24 -13.06 13.87
C ILE A 10 -9.25 -14.29 14.79
N ASP A 11 -8.79 -15.44 14.31
CA ASP A 11 -8.67 -16.66 15.10
C ASP A 11 -7.69 -16.48 16.28
N LEU A 12 -6.51 -15.91 16.02
CA LEU A 12 -5.50 -15.56 17.01
C LEU A 12 -6.09 -14.66 18.12
N LEU A 13 -6.78 -13.60 17.72
CA LEU A 13 -7.36 -12.64 18.66
C LEU A 13 -8.47 -13.28 19.52
N ASN A 14 -9.32 -14.11 18.94
CA ASN A 14 -10.37 -14.81 19.68
C ASN A 14 -9.80 -15.85 20.62
N ASN A 15 -8.79 -16.62 20.23
CA ASN A 15 -8.15 -17.62 21.08
C ASN A 15 -7.44 -16.95 22.26
N ASN A 16 -6.79 -15.80 22.05
CA ASN A 16 -6.11 -15.04 23.09
C ASN A 16 -7.06 -14.62 24.24
N LEU A 17 -8.34 -14.39 23.96
CA LEU A 17 -9.32 -13.98 25.00
C LEU A 17 -9.62 -15.08 26.03
N TRP A 18 -9.28 -16.33 25.72
CA TRP A 18 -9.47 -17.48 26.62
C TRP A 18 -8.23 -17.79 27.47
N GLU A 19 -7.13 -17.04 27.28
CA GLU A 19 -5.93 -17.21 28.08
C GLU A 19 -6.06 -16.53 29.45
N ASN A 20 -5.35 -17.07 30.44
CA ASN A 20 -5.34 -16.52 31.82
C ASN A 20 -4.67 -15.14 31.90
N ASP A 21 -3.72 -14.87 30.99
CA ASP A 21 -3.02 -13.60 30.84
C ASP A 21 -3.02 -13.20 29.36
N PRO A 22 -4.10 -12.59 28.84
CA PRO A 22 -4.23 -12.30 27.44
C PRO A 22 -3.24 -11.23 27.00
N LYS A 23 -2.50 -11.50 25.92
CA LYS A 23 -1.63 -10.50 25.28
C LYS A 23 -2.44 -9.34 24.75
N LYS A 24 -1.84 -8.15 24.75
CA LYS A 24 -2.45 -6.96 24.14
C LYS A 24 -2.04 -6.83 22.69
N TYR A 25 -2.98 -6.49 21.84
CA TYR A 25 -2.75 -6.36 20.40
C TYR A 25 -3.15 -4.99 19.87
N LEU A 26 -2.27 -4.37 19.10
CA LEU A 26 -2.61 -3.27 18.21
C LEU A 26 -2.64 -3.81 16.78
N VAL A 27 -3.81 -3.79 16.15
CA VAL A 27 -4.02 -4.26 14.79
C VAL A 27 -4.18 -3.06 13.87
N ILE A 28 -3.40 -3.00 12.79
CA ILE A 28 -3.61 -1.99 11.77
C ILE A 28 -3.91 -2.63 10.42
N THR A 29 -4.85 -2.00 9.71
CA THR A 29 -5.24 -2.39 8.37
C THR A 29 -5.46 -1.14 7.51
N PRO A 30 -5.24 -1.21 6.19
CA PRO A 30 -5.54 -0.08 5.31
C PRO A 30 -7.05 0.18 5.12
N TYR A 31 -7.94 -0.73 5.60
CA TYR A 31 -9.36 -0.75 5.24
C TYR A 31 -10.30 -0.57 6.42
N LEU A 32 -11.25 0.36 6.28
CA LEU A 32 -12.33 0.53 7.27
C LEU A 32 -13.22 -0.73 7.35
N GLU A 33 -13.51 -1.37 6.22
CA GLU A 33 -14.28 -2.62 6.18
C GLU A 33 -13.62 -3.76 6.96
N GLN A 34 -12.27 -3.84 6.96
CA GLN A 34 -11.56 -4.84 7.75
C GLN A 34 -11.61 -4.50 9.25
N ILE A 35 -11.56 -3.21 9.62
CA ILE A 35 -11.75 -2.79 11.00
C ILE A 35 -13.14 -3.21 11.48
N GLU A 36 -14.19 -2.91 10.69
CA GLU A 36 -15.56 -3.28 10.99
C GLU A 36 -15.71 -4.81 11.13
N ARG A 37 -15.09 -5.57 10.24
CA ARG A 37 -15.08 -7.03 10.27
C ARG A 37 -14.42 -7.54 11.56
N ILE A 38 -13.20 -7.08 11.87
CA ILE A 38 -12.48 -7.52 13.09
C ILE A 38 -13.28 -7.14 14.34
N CYS A 39 -13.81 -5.91 14.43
CA CYS A 39 -14.62 -5.49 15.58
C CYS A 39 -15.96 -6.23 15.70
N LYS A 40 -16.48 -6.81 14.62
CA LYS A 40 -17.69 -7.66 14.63
C LYS A 40 -17.39 -9.09 15.05
N GLU A 41 -16.27 -9.66 14.58
CA GLU A 41 -15.91 -11.07 14.81
C GLU A 41 -15.09 -11.27 16.10
N VAL A 42 -14.51 -10.19 16.67
CA VAL A 42 -13.73 -10.20 17.93
C VAL A 42 -14.40 -9.27 18.93
N SER A 43 -15.05 -9.84 19.95
CA SER A 43 -15.95 -9.11 20.87
C SER A 43 -15.26 -7.99 21.68
N GLU A 44 -13.98 -8.12 22.01
CA GLU A 44 -13.20 -7.14 22.76
C GLU A 44 -12.43 -6.13 21.90
N ALA A 45 -12.46 -6.28 20.60
CA ALA A 45 -11.80 -5.33 19.71
C ALA A 45 -12.45 -3.94 19.78
N ARG A 46 -11.64 -2.91 19.85
CA ARG A 46 -12.08 -1.49 19.90
C ARG A 46 -11.39 -0.67 18.84
N GLU A 47 -12.16 0.10 18.09
CA GLU A 47 -11.64 1.10 17.16
C GLU A 47 -11.68 2.51 17.77
N PRO A 48 -10.71 3.38 17.48
CA PRO A 48 -10.76 4.79 17.86
C PRO A 48 -11.89 5.53 17.14
N LYS A 49 -12.76 6.21 17.91
CA LYS A 49 -13.94 6.95 17.39
C LYS A 49 -13.79 8.45 17.58
N ARG A 50 -14.46 9.24 16.74
CA ARG A 50 -14.62 10.69 16.96
C ARG A 50 -15.76 10.93 17.94
N THR A 51 -15.44 11.08 19.22
CA THR A 51 -16.40 11.34 20.30
C THR A 51 -16.03 12.65 21.01
N GLY A 52 -16.17 13.80 20.30
CA GLY A 52 -15.74 15.10 20.84
C GLY A 52 -14.22 15.35 20.84
N LYS A 53 -13.42 14.33 20.50
CA LYS A 53 -11.95 14.39 20.35
C LYS A 53 -11.53 13.89 18.97
N SER A 54 -10.27 14.16 18.57
CA SER A 54 -9.71 13.55 17.35
C SER A 54 -9.60 12.02 17.50
N LYS A 55 -9.60 11.30 16.37
CA LYS A 55 -9.35 9.84 16.39
C LYS A 55 -7.99 9.49 17.02
N THR A 56 -6.97 10.30 16.78
CA THR A 56 -5.63 10.13 17.38
C THR A 56 -5.69 10.25 18.91
N GLN A 57 -6.40 11.25 19.44
CA GLN A 57 -6.56 11.39 20.88
C GLN A 57 -7.33 10.22 21.49
N ASN A 58 -8.35 9.72 20.80
CA ASN A 58 -9.09 8.55 21.26
C ASN A 58 -8.24 7.26 21.20
N LEU A 59 -7.35 7.11 20.21
CA LEU A 59 -6.36 6.03 20.21
C LEU A 59 -5.46 6.11 21.45
N ILE A 60 -4.92 7.27 21.76
CA ILE A 60 -4.11 7.49 22.97
C ILE A 60 -4.89 7.14 24.23
N ASP A 61 -6.16 7.54 24.33
CA ASP A 61 -7.01 7.24 25.47
C ASP A 61 -7.26 5.70 25.63
N LEU A 62 -7.43 4.97 24.50
CA LEU A 62 -7.56 3.51 24.51
C LEU A 62 -6.28 2.81 24.97
N LEU A 63 -5.13 3.26 24.45
CA LEU A 63 -3.82 2.71 24.84
C LEU A 63 -3.50 3.00 26.31
N LYS A 64 -3.79 4.21 26.82
CA LYS A 64 -3.63 4.56 28.25
C LYS A 64 -4.52 3.72 29.17
N LYS A 65 -5.68 3.27 28.69
CA LYS A 65 -6.56 2.36 29.42
C LYS A 65 -6.15 0.90 29.27
N GLU A 66 -5.08 0.66 28.53
CA GLU A 66 -4.54 -0.67 28.27
C GLU A 66 -5.59 -1.66 27.73
N VAL A 67 -6.45 -1.19 26.81
CA VAL A 67 -7.45 -2.03 26.13
C VAL A 67 -6.75 -3.20 25.42
N ASN A 68 -7.22 -4.43 25.63
CA ASN A 68 -6.54 -5.63 25.14
C ASN A 68 -6.39 -5.67 23.62
N ILE A 69 -7.41 -5.26 22.86
CA ILE A 69 -7.38 -5.31 21.41
C ILE A 69 -7.82 -3.95 20.84
N VAL A 70 -6.89 -3.24 20.21
CA VAL A 70 -7.15 -1.97 19.54
C VAL A 70 -6.95 -2.17 18.04
N VAL A 71 -7.93 -1.75 17.22
CA VAL A 71 -7.88 -1.90 15.76
C VAL A 71 -8.00 -0.52 15.11
N CYS A 72 -7.07 -0.14 14.25
CA CYS A 72 -7.12 1.16 13.59
C CYS A 72 -6.54 1.12 12.16
N THR A 73 -6.57 2.28 11.47
CA THR A 73 -5.97 2.39 10.13
C THR A 73 -4.48 2.71 10.19
N HIS A 74 -3.73 2.35 9.12
CA HIS A 74 -2.34 2.75 8.92
C HIS A 74 -2.15 4.28 9.06
N GLU A 75 -3.08 5.07 8.50
CA GLU A 75 -3.03 6.54 8.54
C GLU A 75 -3.02 7.11 9.96
N LEU A 76 -3.70 6.44 10.88
CA LEU A 76 -3.78 6.93 12.25
C LEU A 76 -2.44 6.88 12.99
N LEU A 77 -1.54 5.99 12.58
CA LEU A 77 -0.20 5.85 13.17
C LEU A 77 0.88 6.73 12.51
N LYS A 78 0.62 7.32 11.35
CA LYS A 78 1.63 8.14 10.65
C LYS A 78 2.14 9.35 11.45
N GLY A 79 1.35 9.91 12.34
CA GLY A 79 1.75 11.02 13.22
C GLY A 79 1.79 10.66 14.70
N PHE A 80 1.80 9.36 15.02
CA PHE A 80 1.82 8.90 16.41
C PHE A 80 3.20 9.11 17.04
N SER A 81 3.24 9.64 18.27
CA SER A 81 4.48 9.99 18.98
C SER A 81 4.57 9.43 20.41
N GLU A 82 3.50 8.85 20.92
CA GLU A 82 3.44 8.32 22.29
C GLU A 82 3.92 6.86 22.34
N PHE A 83 5.16 6.59 21.88
CA PHE A 83 5.69 5.23 21.69
C PHE A 83 5.73 4.40 22.98
N GLU A 84 5.85 5.02 24.14
CA GLU A 84 5.85 4.32 25.44
C GLU A 84 4.54 3.54 25.70
N LEU A 85 3.40 4.04 25.15
CA LEU A 85 2.10 3.39 25.26
C LEU A 85 2.00 2.11 24.43
N LEU A 86 2.94 1.89 23.49
CA LEU A 86 2.95 0.73 22.59
C LEU A 86 3.67 -0.47 23.20
N LYS A 87 4.53 -0.27 24.20
CA LYS A 87 5.36 -1.32 24.81
C LYS A 87 4.61 -2.57 25.26
N PRO A 88 3.38 -2.47 25.83
CA PRO A 88 2.64 -3.65 26.25
C PRO A 88 2.01 -4.44 25.09
N TYR A 89 2.08 -3.95 23.87
CA TYR A 89 1.33 -4.49 22.75
C TYR A 89 2.19 -5.32 21.81
N THR A 90 1.58 -6.35 21.22
CA THR A 90 2.03 -7.00 19.99
C THR A 90 1.39 -6.30 18.81
N PHE A 91 2.18 -5.98 17.78
CA PHE A 91 1.74 -5.22 16.61
C PHE A 91 1.42 -6.14 15.44
N LEU A 92 0.16 -6.14 14.99
CA LEU A 92 -0.32 -6.91 13.85
C LEU A 92 -0.63 -5.97 12.70
N ILE A 93 0.08 -6.11 11.60
CA ILE A 93 -0.01 -5.23 10.44
C ILE A 93 -0.61 -6.01 9.27
N ASP A 94 -1.86 -5.72 8.92
CA ASP A 94 -2.49 -6.27 7.71
C ASP A 94 -2.11 -5.42 6.51
N GLU A 95 -1.31 -5.97 5.63
CA GLU A 95 -0.57 -5.34 4.54
C GLU A 95 0.49 -4.31 4.98
N SER A 96 1.61 -4.26 4.28
CA SER A 96 2.70 -3.31 4.60
C SER A 96 2.25 -1.86 4.49
N PRO A 97 2.53 -1.02 5.47
CA PRO A 97 2.28 0.42 5.39
C PRO A 97 3.23 1.10 4.39
N ASP A 98 2.86 2.29 3.92
CA ASP A 98 3.80 3.17 3.22
C ASP A 98 4.78 3.75 4.23
N VAL A 99 6.01 3.26 4.19
CA VAL A 99 7.07 3.62 5.14
C VAL A 99 7.92 4.82 4.71
N ILE A 100 7.80 5.22 3.44
CA ILE A 100 8.57 6.33 2.87
C ILE A 100 7.76 7.09 1.82
N GLU A 101 7.78 8.39 1.89
CA GLU A 101 7.15 9.31 0.95
C GLU A 101 8.12 10.41 0.56
N VAL A 102 8.17 10.76 -0.73
CA VAL A 102 8.91 11.92 -1.21
C VAL A 102 7.96 13.11 -1.23
N MET A 103 8.31 14.16 -0.51
CA MET A 103 7.52 15.39 -0.46
C MET A 103 7.91 16.27 -1.64
N TYR A 104 7.00 16.40 -2.60
CA TYR A 104 7.12 17.35 -3.71
C TYR A 104 5.75 17.61 -4.30
N ASP A 105 5.57 18.79 -4.83
CA ASP A 105 4.35 19.16 -5.54
C ASP A 105 4.37 18.56 -6.94
N ASP A 106 3.69 17.42 -7.11
CA ASP A 106 3.47 16.79 -8.42
C ASP A 106 2.06 17.05 -8.97
N GLY A 107 1.30 17.94 -8.31
CA GLY A 107 -0.09 18.24 -8.65
C GLY A 107 -1.06 17.08 -8.46
N GLN A 108 -0.63 16.00 -7.80
CA GLN A 108 -1.44 14.80 -7.56
C GLN A 108 -1.84 14.60 -6.09
N GLN A 109 -1.24 15.35 -5.19
CA GLN A 109 -1.52 15.27 -3.75
C GLN A 109 -2.58 16.31 -3.37
N GLU A 110 -3.84 15.88 -3.35
CA GLU A 110 -4.97 16.78 -3.06
C GLU A 110 -5.08 17.25 -1.59
N ASN A 111 -4.32 16.67 -0.62
CA ASN A 111 -4.51 16.98 0.81
C ASN A 111 -3.29 16.76 1.72
N SER A 112 -2.07 16.66 1.24
CA SER A 112 -0.90 16.59 2.14
C SER A 112 -0.23 17.96 2.25
N GLU A 113 0.01 18.42 3.48
CA GLU A 113 0.88 19.58 3.69
C GLU A 113 2.27 19.22 3.15
N ILE A 114 2.68 19.90 2.10
CA ILE A 114 3.99 19.74 1.50
C ILE A 114 5.00 20.40 2.44
N ILE A 115 6.03 19.66 2.85
CA ILE A 115 7.16 20.19 3.59
C ILE A 115 8.28 20.44 2.57
N ALA A 116 8.58 21.69 2.30
CA ALA A 116 9.61 22.08 1.36
C ALA A 116 11.01 22.07 2.01
N VAL A 117 12.06 21.97 1.20
CA VAL A 117 13.46 22.09 1.68
C VAL A 117 13.67 23.47 2.29
N GLU A 118 13.09 24.50 1.68
CA GLU A 118 13.14 25.89 2.13
C GLU A 118 12.59 26.07 3.55
N ASP A 119 11.49 25.39 3.87
CA ASP A 119 10.88 25.40 5.21
C ASP A 119 11.86 24.84 6.26
N ILE A 120 12.48 23.71 5.93
CA ILE A 120 13.49 23.09 6.81
C ILE A 120 14.71 24.00 6.98
N GLU A 121 15.17 24.67 5.93
CA GLU A 121 16.29 25.61 6.01
C GLU A 121 15.97 26.85 6.87
N ILE A 122 14.73 27.33 6.82
CA ILE A 122 14.26 28.41 7.72
C ILE A 122 14.32 27.95 9.18
N LEU A 123 13.79 26.75 9.47
CA LEU A 123 13.80 26.18 10.82
C LEU A 123 15.23 25.89 11.32
N ARG A 124 16.13 25.45 10.42
CA ARG A 124 17.54 25.22 10.74
C ARG A 124 18.27 26.51 11.08
N LYS A 125 18.09 27.59 10.30
CA LYS A 125 18.64 28.92 10.56
C LYS A 125 18.12 29.54 11.85
N ALA A 126 16.87 29.23 12.20
CA ALA A 126 16.27 29.68 13.47
C ALA A 126 16.75 28.85 14.69
N GLY A 127 17.57 27.82 14.50
CA GLY A 127 18.09 26.99 15.58
C GLY A 127 17.09 25.92 16.11
N TYR A 128 16.00 25.65 15.40
CA TYR A 128 15.00 24.67 15.82
C TYR A 128 15.32 23.25 15.36
N VAL A 129 16.06 23.11 14.27
CA VAL A 129 16.31 21.82 13.61
C VAL A 129 17.80 21.61 13.40
N LYS A 130 18.29 20.43 13.67
CA LYS A 130 19.61 19.94 13.24
C LYS A 130 19.51 18.66 12.45
N GLU A 131 20.54 18.33 11.71
CA GLU A 131 20.74 17.01 11.13
C GLU A 131 21.50 16.15 12.14
N ALA A 132 21.00 14.96 12.43
CA ALA A 132 21.62 13.97 13.28
C ALA A 132 22.69 13.19 12.50
N GLU A 133 23.53 12.41 13.18
CA GLU A 133 24.62 11.62 12.57
C GLU A 133 24.12 10.58 11.56
N ASP A 134 22.89 10.10 11.72
CA ASP A 134 22.22 9.17 10.81
C ASP A 134 21.60 9.86 9.57
N GLY A 135 21.79 11.18 9.43
CA GLY A 135 21.28 11.97 8.31
C GLY A 135 19.79 12.30 8.38
N PHE A 136 19.15 12.05 9.52
CA PHE A 136 17.76 12.46 9.77
C PHE A 136 17.67 13.80 10.47
N LEU A 137 16.58 14.50 10.24
CA LEU A 137 16.33 15.80 10.84
C LEU A 137 15.69 15.63 12.21
N GLU A 138 16.19 16.36 13.19
CA GLU A 138 15.75 16.33 14.57
C GLU A 138 15.35 17.73 15.04
N TRP A 139 14.20 17.83 15.71
CA TRP A 139 13.79 19.02 16.43
C TRP A 139 14.57 19.12 17.75
N ILE A 140 15.25 20.25 17.98
CA ILE A 140 16.15 20.44 19.14
C ILE A 140 15.74 21.60 20.06
N ALA A 141 14.66 22.30 19.74
CA ALA A 141 14.15 23.41 20.55
C ALA A 141 12.99 22.93 21.45
N ASP A 142 12.44 23.88 22.24
CA ASP A 142 11.24 23.68 23.03
C ASP A 142 10.03 23.31 22.16
N GLU A 143 8.90 22.99 22.80
CA GLU A 143 7.68 22.62 22.10
C GLU A 143 7.21 23.72 21.14
N TYR A 144 6.91 23.35 19.90
CA TYR A 144 6.44 24.29 18.90
C TYR A 144 4.98 24.67 19.14
N THR A 145 4.73 25.94 19.39
CA THR A 145 3.38 26.50 19.64
C THR A 145 2.80 27.27 18.44
N GLY A 146 3.59 27.38 17.35
CA GLY A 146 3.15 28.04 16.12
C GLY A 146 2.20 27.20 15.28
N VAL A 147 1.65 27.80 14.23
CA VAL A 147 0.66 27.15 13.34
C VAL A 147 1.31 26.67 12.03
N VAL A 148 2.24 27.45 11.47
CA VAL A 148 2.77 27.26 10.11
C VAL A 148 3.52 25.92 9.93
N TYR A 149 4.35 25.52 10.88
CA TYR A 149 5.21 24.34 10.79
C TYR A 149 4.72 23.18 11.65
N THR A 150 3.43 23.13 12.00
CA THR A 150 2.86 22.09 12.88
C THR A 150 3.07 20.68 12.32
N GLU A 151 2.89 20.48 11.01
CA GLU A 151 3.12 19.18 10.38
C GLU A 151 4.61 18.82 10.35
N ALA A 152 5.48 19.76 9.95
CA ALA A 152 6.92 19.53 9.98
C ALA A 152 7.41 19.18 11.39
N TYR A 153 6.93 19.91 12.41
CA TYR A 153 7.26 19.65 13.82
C TYR A 153 6.93 18.22 14.26
N LYS A 154 5.74 17.69 13.92
CA LYS A 154 5.34 16.31 14.27
C LYS A 154 6.34 15.27 13.75
N TYR A 155 6.81 15.44 12.51
CA TYR A 155 7.75 14.51 11.90
C TYR A 155 9.20 14.75 12.39
N LEU A 156 9.60 15.99 12.58
CA LEU A 156 10.92 16.36 13.11
C LEU A 156 11.14 15.86 14.54
N LYS A 157 10.12 15.98 15.41
CA LYS A 157 10.14 15.46 16.78
C LYS A 157 10.42 13.94 16.82
N ASN A 158 9.95 13.22 15.81
CA ASN A 158 10.07 11.77 15.71
C ASN A 158 11.24 11.31 14.82
N LYS A 159 12.12 12.22 14.37
CA LYS A 159 13.22 11.93 13.43
C LYS A 159 12.71 11.21 12.17
N ALA A 160 11.59 11.65 11.64
CA ALA A 160 10.92 11.04 10.52
C ALA A 160 11.11 11.79 9.19
N LEU A 161 11.95 12.82 9.15
CA LEU A 161 12.31 13.58 7.96
C LEU A 161 13.79 13.43 7.65
N ALA A 162 14.11 13.36 6.37
CA ALA A 162 15.47 13.44 5.85
C ALA A 162 15.50 14.31 4.59
N ILE A 163 16.59 15.03 4.34
CA ILE A 163 16.84 15.71 3.07
C ILE A 163 17.87 14.91 2.28
N ARG A 164 17.60 14.65 1.01
CA ARG A 164 18.55 14.09 0.04
C ARG A 164 18.49 14.92 -1.24
N GLY A 165 19.60 15.56 -1.58
CA GLY A 165 19.62 16.56 -2.65
C GLY A 165 18.65 17.70 -2.38
N ASN A 166 17.71 17.94 -3.31
CA ASN A 166 16.67 18.96 -3.21
C ASN A 166 15.29 18.39 -2.81
N ARG A 167 15.25 17.26 -2.10
CA ARG A 167 14.03 16.57 -1.73
C ARG A 167 13.94 16.31 -0.24
N VAL A 168 12.74 16.48 0.30
CA VAL A 168 12.39 16.04 1.65
C VAL A 168 11.76 14.66 1.56
N PHE A 169 12.26 13.73 2.35
CA PHE A 169 11.70 12.39 2.52
C PHE A 169 11.03 12.32 3.89
N LYS A 170 9.79 11.85 3.90
CA LYS A 170 9.04 11.56 5.10
C LYS A 170 8.97 10.05 5.28
N LEU A 171 9.40 9.58 6.44
CA LEU A 171 9.41 8.16 6.79
C LEU A 171 8.48 7.88 7.97
N LEU A 172 8.06 6.63 8.13
CA LEU A 172 7.56 6.20 9.43
C LEU A 172 8.71 6.21 10.44
N PRO A 173 8.51 6.70 11.67
CA PRO A 173 9.56 6.67 12.68
C PRO A 173 9.99 5.24 13.00
N ARG A 174 11.29 4.95 13.01
CA ARG A 174 11.78 3.61 13.37
C ARG A 174 11.36 3.19 14.79
N GLN A 175 11.23 4.15 15.69
CA GLN A 175 10.77 3.93 17.05
C GLN A 175 9.38 3.30 17.12
N LEU A 176 8.54 3.54 16.10
CA LEU A 176 7.24 2.90 15.99
C LEU A 176 7.34 1.37 15.99
N PHE A 177 8.31 0.81 15.22
CA PHE A 177 8.50 -0.64 15.13
C PHE A 177 9.27 -1.21 16.30
N LEU A 178 10.17 -0.44 16.89
CA LEU A 178 11.00 -0.87 18.02
C LEU A 178 10.30 -0.76 19.39
N ALA A 179 9.16 -0.09 19.45
CA ALA A 179 8.42 0.12 20.70
C ALA A 179 7.59 -1.10 21.12
N PHE A 180 7.20 -1.95 20.19
CA PHE A 180 6.37 -3.13 20.47
C PHE A 180 7.18 -4.32 20.98
N GLN A 181 6.51 -5.25 21.65
CA GLN A 181 7.12 -6.53 22.06
C GLN A 181 7.45 -7.38 20.85
N ASP A 182 6.45 -7.58 19.97
CA ASP A 182 6.56 -8.31 18.72
C ASP A 182 5.85 -7.55 17.61
N VAL A 183 6.32 -7.68 16.38
CA VAL A 183 5.70 -7.07 15.17
C VAL A 183 5.50 -8.15 14.12
N TYR A 184 4.27 -8.33 13.66
CA TYR A 184 3.92 -9.25 12.58
C TYR A 184 3.37 -8.47 11.40
N ILE A 185 3.95 -8.67 10.20
CA ILE A 185 3.53 -8.03 8.96
C ILE A 185 2.95 -9.10 8.03
N PHE A 186 1.64 -9.06 7.83
CA PHE A 186 0.93 -10.01 6.98
C PHE A 186 0.86 -9.49 5.55
N THR A 187 1.86 -9.80 4.75
CA THR A 187 1.97 -9.32 3.38
C THR A 187 2.32 -10.42 2.38
N TYR A 188 2.41 -10.09 1.10
CA TYR A 188 2.81 -11.00 0.03
C TYR A 188 3.92 -10.37 -0.81
N LEU A 189 4.94 -11.14 -1.20
CA LEU A 189 6.15 -10.67 -1.86
C LEU A 189 6.79 -9.49 -1.11
N PHE A 190 7.15 -9.74 0.14
CA PHE A 190 7.69 -8.72 1.04
C PHE A 190 8.93 -8.01 0.47
N GLU A 191 9.83 -8.76 -0.21
CA GLU A 191 11.04 -8.24 -0.85
C GLU A 191 10.75 -7.25 -2.00
N GLY A 192 9.55 -7.25 -2.55
CA GLY A 192 9.09 -6.27 -3.54
C GLY A 192 8.54 -4.98 -2.94
N GLN A 193 8.54 -4.82 -1.61
CA GLN A 193 7.89 -3.72 -0.93
C GLN A 193 8.88 -2.77 -0.26
N ASN A 194 8.55 -1.49 -0.18
CA ASN A 194 9.38 -0.49 0.50
C ASN A 194 9.67 -0.86 1.96
N MET A 195 8.77 -1.58 2.63
CA MET A 195 8.94 -2.01 4.01
C MET A 195 10.12 -2.98 4.18
N TYR A 196 10.37 -3.87 3.20
CA TYR A 196 11.55 -4.73 3.20
C TYR A 196 12.84 -3.91 3.21
N TYR A 197 12.95 -2.92 2.31
CA TYR A 197 14.12 -2.04 2.22
C TYR A 197 14.24 -1.13 3.44
N TYR A 198 13.12 -0.72 4.01
CA TYR A 198 13.08 0.04 5.26
C TYR A 198 13.66 -0.76 6.43
N CYS A 199 13.27 -2.03 6.60
CA CYS A 199 13.85 -2.90 7.61
C CYS A 199 15.36 -3.07 7.41
N ARG A 200 15.80 -3.29 6.17
CA ARG A 200 17.22 -3.38 5.81
C ARG A 200 17.98 -2.08 6.07
N TYR A 201 17.37 -0.94 5.75
CA TYR A 201 17.97 0.39 5.94
C TYR A 201 18.21 0.71 7.41
N PHE A 202 17.28 0.38 8.27
CA PHE A 202 17.37 0.63 9.71
C PHE A 202 17.90 -0.55 10.53
N ASP A 203 18.41 -1.60 9.90
CA ASP A 203 18.90 -2.83 10.54
C ASP A 203 17.86 -3.46 11.50
N ILE A 204 16.57 -3.38 11.14
CA ILE A 204 15.49 -4.05 11.88
C ILE A 204 15.51 -5.52 11.47
N PRO A 205 15.83 -6.44 12.39
CA PRO A 205 15.85 -7.87 12.09
C PRO A 205 14.44 -8.37 11.84
N PHE A 206 14.29 -9.31 10.92
CA PHE A 206 13.02 -9.99 10.66
C PHE A 206 13.26 -11.43 10.22
N GLU A 207 12.25 -12.26 10.40
CA GLU A 207 12.20 -13.64 9.94
C GLU A 207 10.93 -13.87 9.11
N TYR A 208 10.99 -14.86 8.23
CA TYR A 208 9.83 -15.23 7.41
C TYR A 208 9.00 -16.28 8.12
N MET A 209 7.68 -16.04 8.12
CA MET A 209 6.70 -16.98 8.60
C MET A 209 5.55 -17.08 7.59
N HIS A 210 4.87 -18.20 7.57
CA HIS A 210 3.68 -18.39 6.76
C HIS A 210 2.51 -18.91 7.61
N VAL A 211 1.31 -18.54 7.19
CA VAL A 211 0.08 -19.05 7.79
C VAL A 211 -0.26 -20.37 7.13
N ASP A 212 -0.38 -21.43 7.91
CA ASP A 212 -0.87 -22.73 7.49
C ASP A 212 -2.29 -22.97 8.06
N PHE A 213 -3.07 -23.77 7.36
CA PHE A 213 -4.41 -24.16 7.78
C PHE A 213 -4.58 -25.65 7.63
N LYS A 214 -4.52 -26.38 8.75
CA LYS A 214 -4.65 -27.83 8.81
C LYS A 214 -5.67 -28.22 9.87
N ASP A 215 -6.46 -29.24 9.59
CA ASP A 215 -7.43 -29.81 10.52
C ASP A 215 -8.38 -28.78 11.17
N GLY A 216 -8.76 -27.76 10.38
CA GLY A 216 -9.67 -26.70 10.85
C GLY A 216 -9.03 -25.65 11.76
N ARG A 217 -7.70 -25.62 11.89
CA ARG A 217 -6.95 -24.68 12.74
C ARG A 217 -5.89 -23.94 11.94
N TYR A 218 -5.71 -22.69 12.29
CA TYR A 218 -4.62 -21.89 11.77
C TYR A 218 -3.37 -22.08 12.64
N SER A 219 -2.19 -22.13 12.01
CA SER A 219 -0.89 -22.05 12.67
C SER A 219 0.03 -21.07 11.95
N LEU A 220 1.06 -20.60 12.67
CA LEU A 220 2.12 -19.76 12.11
C LEU A 220 3.41 -20.57 12.13
N GLU A 221 3.93 -20.88 10.95
CA GLU A 221 5.09 -21.74 10.74
C GLU A 221 6.27 -20.93 10.25
N ALA A 222 7.50 -21.30 10.64
CA ALA A 222 8.70 -20.62 10.20
C ALA A 222 9.01 -20.88 8.71
N GLY A 223 9.58 -19.86 8.04
CA GLY A 223 10.01 -19.94 6.65
C GLY A 223 8.93 -19.52 5.64
N HIS A 224 9.28 -19.67 4.37
CA HIS A 224 8.37 -19.42 3.25
C HIS A 224 7.46 -20.62 3.06
N GLY A 225 6.13 -20.38 3.09
CA GLY A 225 5.18 -21.45 2.77
C GLY A 225 5.28 -21.89 1.30
N ASP A 226 4.89 -23.12 1.03
CA ASP A 226 4.74 -23.61 -0.35
C ASP A 226 3.65 -22.80 -1.06
N ASN A 227 4.07 -21.80 -1.82
CA ASN A 227 3.17 -21.02 -2.63
C ASN A 227 2.94 -21.77 -3.96
N ASP A 228 1.76 -22.36 -4.12
CA ASP A 228 1.28 -22.71 -5.44
C ASP A 228 0.86 -21.42 -6.17
N ASN A 229 1.61 -21.05 -7.20
CA ASN A 229 1.32 -19.87 -8.02
C ASN A 229 0.37 -20.20 -9.19
N ASN A 230 -0.20 -21.39 -9.21
CA ASN A 230 -1.10 -21.88 -10.27
C ASN A 230 -2.55 -21.43 -10.03
N PHE A 231 -2.76 -20.13 -10.06
CA PHE A 231 -4.11 -19.55 -9.94
C PHE A 231 -4.84 -19.56 -11.29
N PRO A 232 -6.18 -19.58 -11.31
CA PRO A 232 -6.98 -19.60 -12.52
C PRO A 232 -6.98 -18.25 -13.25
N ILE A 233 -5.79 -17.79 -13.67
CA ILE A 233 -5.56 -16.52 -14.37
C ILE A 233 -5.15 -16.81 -15.80
N ILE A 234 -6.00 -16.44 -16.75
CA ILE A 234 -5.76 -16.59 -18.19
C ILE A 234 -5.27 -15.23 -18.73
N ILE A 235 -3.99 -15.17 -19.09
CA ILE A 235 -3.42 -13.97 -19.71
C ILE A 235 -3.75 -13.96 -21.21
N TYR A 236 -4.25 -12.82 -21.69
CA TYR A 236 -4.46 -12.64 -23.13
C TYR A 236 -3.13 -12.73 -23.88
N ASP A 237 -3.09 -13.60 -24.88
CA ASP A 237 -1.98 -13.74 -25.82
C ASP A 237 -2.51 -13.55 -27.25
N GLY A 238 -2.11 -12.44 -27.89
CA GLY A 238 -2.59 -12.10 -29.22
C GLY A 238 -2.15 -10.70 -29.68
N ASN A 239 -2.56 -10.34 -30.89
CA ASN A 239 -2.12 -9.13 -31.60
C ASN A 239 -2.46 -7.82 -30.88
N LEU A 240 -3.42 -7.79 -29.94
CA LEU A 240 -3.74 -6.58 -29.18
C LEU A 240 -2.65 -6.23 -28.15
N ASN A 241 -1.70 -7.13 -27.90
CA ASN A 241 -0.55 -6.88 -27.02
C ASN A 241 0.54 -5.98 -27.63
N ASP A 242 0.46 -5.62 -28.91
CA ASP A 242 1.47 -4.82 -29.60
C ASP A 242 1.35 -3.33 -29.25
N ILE A 243 1.97 -2.92 -28.13
CA ILE A 243 2.05 -1.52 -27.65
C ILE A 243 3.53 -1.02 -27.64
N GLY A 244 4.48 -1.86 -28.02
CA GLY A 244 5.91 -1.61 -27.90
C GLY A 244 6.50 -2.04 -26.56
N GLU A 245 7.81 -2.29 -26.54
CA GLU A 245 8.48 -2.89 -25.38
C GLU A 245 8.51 -1.99 -24.14
N LYS A 246 8.70 -0.67 -24.34
CA LYS A 246 8.82 0.33 -23.27
C LYS A 246 7.52 1.06 -22.95
N GLY A 247 6.42 0.63 -23.57
CA GLY A 247 5.12 1.28 -23.41
C GLY A 247 4.58 1.22 -21.97
N LEU A 248 3.64 2.13 -21.70
CA LEU A 248 2.79 2.13 -20.50
C LEU A 248 3.48 2.49 -19.18
N SER A 249 4.75 2.93 -19.17
CA SER A 249 5.37 3.54 -18.00
C SER A 249 4.88 4.98 -17.79
N LYS A 250 5.06 5.55 -16.58
CA LYS A 250 4.72 6.97 -16.32
C LYS A 250 5.40 7.88 -17.33
N ASN A 251 6.71 7.71 -17.53
CA ASN A 251 7.48 8.49 -18.50
C ASN A 251 7.02 8.28 -19.95
N TRP A 252 6.57 7.07 -20.31
CA TRP A 252 6.01 6.85 -21.65
C TRP A 252 4.74 7.68 -21.85
N TYR A 253 3.82 7.67 -20.90
CA TYR A 253 2.61 8.48 -20.99
C TYR A 253 2.88 10.00 -21.00
N GLU A 254 3.91 10.46 -20.28
CA GLU A 254 4.21 11.88 -20.11
C GLU A 254 4.99 12.47 -21.28
N ASN A 255 5.96 11.73 -21.81
CA ASN A 255 6.98 12.30 -22.69
C ASN A 255 7.15 11.55 -24.02
N ASN A 256 6.74 10.29 -24.13
CA ASN A 256 7.10 9.46 -25.28
C ASN A 256 5.91 8.97 -26.10
N ALA A 257 4.72 8.88 -25.51
CA ALA A 257 3.54 8.36 -26.21
C ALA A 257 3.02 9.36 -27.25
N THR A 258 2.95 8.94 -28.48
CA THR A 258 2.23 9.67 -29.53
C THR A 258 0.73 9.50 -29.40
N ASP A 259 -0.07 10.42 -29.96
CA ASP A 259 -1.52 10.28 -29.98
C ASP A 259 -1.98 9.00 -30.70
N ASN A 260 -1.25 8.57 -31.73
CA ASN A 260 -1.51 7.31 -32.43
C ASN A 260 -1.31 6.09 -31.54
N GLU A 261 -0.28 6.06 -30.71
CA GLU A 261 -0.03 4.97 -29.76
C GLU A 261 -1.10 4.93 -28.66
N ILE A 262 -1.48 6.09 -28.15
CA ILE A 262 -2.60 6.18 -27.19
C ILE A 262 -3.90 5.70 -27.83
N GLN A 263 -4.18 6.10 -29.08
CA GLN A 263 -5.38 5.66 -29.79
C GLN A 263 -5.33 4.15 -30.07
N ARG A 264 -4.17 3.59 -30.43
CA ARG A 264 -3.97 2.15 -30.59
C ARG A 264 -4.25 1.42 -29.28
N LEU A 265 -3.71 1.87 -28.15
CA LEU A 265 -4.00 1.29 -26.83
C LEU A 265 -5.51 1.28 -26.53
N LYS A 266 -6.18 2.43 -26.75
CA LYS A 266 -7.65 2.54 -26.56
C LYS A 266 -8.41 1.54 -27.42
N ASN A 267 -8.07 1.45 -28.71
CA ASN A 267 -8.71 0.52 -29.65
C ASN A 267 -8.47 -0.95 -29.23
N ASN A 268 -7.24 -1.27 -28.79
CA ASN A 268 -6.90 -2.61 -28.35
C ASN A 268 -7.70 -3.00 -27.08
N ILE A 269 -7.79 -2.12 -26.09
CA ILE A 269 -8.62 -2.32 -24.90
C ILE A 269 -10.10 -2.50 -25.28
N TYR A 270 -10.61 -1.63 -26.18
CA TYR A 270 -11.99 -1.71 -26.65
C TYR A 270 -12.27 -3.06 -27.34
N ASN A 271 -11.40 -3.48 -28.27
CA ASN A 271 -11.53 -4.73 -28.99
C ASN A 271 -11.47 -5.95 -28.05
N TYR A 272 -10.53 -5.93 -27.08
CA TYR A 272 -10.45 -6.98 -26.08
C TYR A 272 -11.75 -7.10 -25.27
N LEU A 273 -12.25 -6.00 -24.74
CA LEU A 273 -13.44 -6.01 -23.89
C LEU A 273 -14.72 -6.33 -24.64
N ARG A 274 -14.88 -5.82 -25.86
CA ARG A 274 -16.11 -5.91 -26.63
C ARG A 274 -16.19 -7.14 -27.54
N ASN A 275 -15.13 -7.39 -28.27
CA ASN A 275 -15.13 -8.41 -29.33
C ASN A 275 -14.58 -9.75 -28.82
N ASP A 276 -13.50 -9.74 -28.06
CA ASP A 276 -12.86 -10.94 -27.52
C ASP A 276 -13.62 -11.44 -26.29
N ARG A 277 -13.76 -10.63 -25.24
CA ARG A 277 -14.41 -11.08 -23.99
C ARG A 277 -15.91 -10.88 -23.94
N LYS A 278 -16.47 -9.98 -24.74
CA LYS A 278 -17.90 -9.57 -24.69
C LYS A 278 -18.34 -9.21 -23.26
N ALA A 279 -17.43 -8.59 -22.50
CA ALA A 279 -17.57 -8.37 -21.07
C ALA A 279 -18.65 -7.34 -20.74
N LYS A 280 -19.39 -7.58 -19.66
CA LYS A 280 -20.32 -6.60 -19.07
C LYS A 280 -19.52 -5.65 -18.15
N ILE A 281 -19.98 -4.41 -17.98
CA ILE A 281 -19.27 -3.39 -17.20
C ILE A 281 -18.95 -3.87 -15.77
N LYS A 282 -19.88 -4.57 -15.13
CA LYS A 282 -19.72 -5.11 -13.77
C LYS A 282 -18.70 -6.24 -13.65
N GLU A 283 -18.35 -6.87 -14.77
CA GLU A 283 -17.36 -7.97 -14.83
C GLU A 283 -15.95 -7.45 -15.05
N ILE A 284 -15.78 -6.12 -15.23
CA ILE A 284 -14.51 -5.50 -15.59
C ILE A 284 -13.94 -4.72 -14.41
N ILE A 285 -12.67 -4.94 -14.13
CA ILE A 285 -11.81 -4.02 -13.35
C ILE A 285 -10.65 -3.59 -14.25
N TRP A 286 -10.30 -2.31 -14.23
CA TRP A 286 -9.20 -1.81 -15.04
C TRP A 286 -8.38 -0.75 -14.35
N THR A 287 -7.12 -0.63 -14.77
CA THR A 287 -6.19 0.38 -14.27
C THR A 287 -5.31 0.98 -15.34
N THR A 288 -4.92 2.21 -15.08
CA THR A 288 -3.82 2.96 -15.66
C THR A 288 -3.38 4.01 -14.65
N PHE A 289 -2.41 4.86 -14.96
CA PHE A 289 -2.11 6.02 -14.11
C PHE A 289 -3.30 6.98 -14.05
N LYS A 290 -3.68 7.43 -12.84
CA LYS A 290 -4.89 8.27 -12.57
C LYS A 290 -4.99 9.46 -13.54
N LYS A 291 -3.86 10.15 -13.78
CA LYS A 291 -3.76 11.31 -14.72
C LYS A 291 -4.24 10.99 -16.14
N TYR A 292 -4.08 9.75 -16.60
CA TYR A 292 -4.41 9.32 -17.96
C TYR A 292 -5.70 8.52 -18.08
N ALA A 293 -6.33 8.19 -16.96
CA ALA A 293 -7.53 7.37 -16.92
C ALA A 293 -8.67 7.93 -17.78
N SER A 294 -8.93 9.25 -17.70
CA SER A 294 -9.94 9.92 -18.51
C SER A 294 -9.63 9.84 -20.02
N LYS A 295 -8.35 10.02 -20.41
CA LYS A 295 -7.91 9.93 -21.81
C LYS A 295 -8.11 8.52 -22.37
N ILE A 296 -7.79 7.48 -21.57
CA ILE A 296 -7.93 6.07 -21.98
C ILE A 296 -9.41 5.65 -22.02
N ALA A 297 -10.23 6.07 -21.07
CA ALA A 297 -11.65 5.74 -21.03
C ALA A 297 -12.49 6.49 -22.07
N TYR A 298 -12.00 7.62 -22.59
CA TYR A 298 -12.76 8.43 -23.55
C TYR A 298 -13.12 7.65 -24.81
N GLY A 299 -14.42 7.59 -25.12
CA GLY A 299 -14.95 6.84 -26.27
C GLY A 299 -15.13 5.33 -26.04
N ASN A 300 -14.82 4.81 -24.83
CA ASN A 300 -15.03 3.40 -24.48
C ASN A 300 -16.23 3.25 -23.53
N ASP A 301 -17.30 2.61 -24.00
CA ASP A 301 -18.52 2.39 -23.22
C ASP A 301 -18.35 1.36 -22.08
N LYS A 302 -17.27 0.59 -22.07
CA LYS A 302 -16.95 -0.43 -21.06
C LYS A 302 -16.11 0.09 -19.90
N LEU A 303 -15.34 1.17 -20.10
CA LEU A 303 -14.48 1.76 -19.09
C LEU A 303 -15.21 2.91 -18.38
N LYS A 304 -15.39 2.81 -17.09
CA LYS A 304 -16.10 3.81 -16.28
C LYS A 304 -15.21 4.32 -15.17
N LEU A 305 -15.21 5.65 -15.02
CA LEU A 305 -14.59 6.34 -13.88
C LEU A 305 -15.68 6.64 -12.85
N ASP A 306 -15.27 6.80 -11.60
CA ASP A 306 -16.16 7.31 -10.55
C ASP A 306 -16.70 8.69 -10.95
N ARG A 307 -17.97 8.92 -10.71
CA ARG A 307 -18.64 10.17 -11.03
C ARG A 307 -19.44 10.64 -9.83
N LYS A 308 -19.34 11.93 -9.57
CA LYS A 308 -20.17 12.62 -8.59
C LYS A 308 -21.13 13.53 -9.37
N ASN A 309 -22.42 13.34 -9.21
CA ASN A 309 -23.41 14.21 -9.86
C ASN A 309 -23.57 15.54 -9.09
N LYS A 310 -24.31 16.50 -9.68
CA LYS A 310 -24.55 17.83 -9.07
C LYS A 310 -25.26 17.76 -7.72
N SER A 311 -25.97 16.68 -7.42
CA SER A 311 -26.63 16.44 -6.12
C SER A 311 -25.72 15.72 -5.11
N GLY A 312 -24.44 15.50 -5.43
CA GLY A 312 -23.49 14.85 -4.55
C GLY A 312 -23.55 13.30 -4.55
N ARG A 313 -24.47 12.68 -5.33
CA ARG A 313 -24.56 11.22 -5.43
C ARG A 313 -23.39 10.69 -6.25
N GLU A 314 -22.65 9.80 -5.64
CA GLU A 314 -21.54 9.10 -6.29
C GLU A 314 -22.04 7.87 -7.07
N THR A 315 -21.51 7.71 -8.29
CA THR A 315 -21.69 6.51 -9.09
C THR A 315 -20.30 5.89 -9.27
N LYS A 316 -20.13 4.68 -8.74
CA LYS A 316 -18.87 3.95 -8.82
C LYS A 316 -18.62 3.45 -10.23
N GLY A 317 -17.43 3.68 -10.72
CA GLY A 317 -16.93 3.14 -11.98
C GLY A 317 -16.31 1.76 -11.80
N ASN A 318 -15.58 1.31 -12.81
CA ASN A 318 -14.77 0.09 -12.75
C ASN A 318 -13.27 0.38 -12.87
N PHE A 319 -12.89 1.65 -12.74
CA PHE A 319 -11.51 2.10 -12.65
C PHE A 319 -11.00 2.02 -11.21
N VAL A 320 -9.84 1.42 -11.03
CA VAL A 320 -9.10 1.47 -9.76
C VAL A 320 -7.68 1.93 -10.06
N SER A 321 -7.21 2.97 -9.38
CA SER A 321 -5.82 3.42 -9.54
C SER A 321 -4.84 2.27 -9.22
N CYS A 322 -3.78 2.15 -9.99
CA CYS A 322 -2.73 1.16 -9.75
C CYS A 322 -2.04 1.34 -8.39
N SER A 323 -2.08 2.55 -7.82
CA SER A 323 -1.55 2.86 -6.49
C SER A 323 -2.62 2.87 -5.39
N ALA A 324 -3.92 2.66 -5.74
CA ALA A 324 -4.95 2.58 -4.72
C ALA A 324 -4.70 1.37 -3.84
N ARG A 325 -4.92 1.51 -2.55
CA ARG A 325 -4.97 0.36 -1.64
C ARG A 325 -6.31 -0.33 -1.78
N ALA A 326 -6.38 -1.61 -1.48
CA ALA A 326 -7.45 -2.53 -1.85
C ALA A 326 -8.87 -2.03 -1.57
N THR A 327 -9.76 -2.56 -2.37
CA THR A 327 -11.21 -2.50 -2.19
C THR A 327 -11.76 -3.88 -2.54
N ASN A 328 -12.78 -4.33 -1.82
CA ASN A 328 -13.47 -5.59 -2.08
C ASN A 328 -14.59 -5.46 -3.12
N ASP A 329 -14.79 -4.26 -3.64
CA ASP A 329 -15.92 -3.93 -4.52
C ASP A 329 -15.91 -4.64 -5.89
N TYR A 330 -14.77 -5.21 -6.25
CA TYR A 330 -14.55 -5.84 -7.56
C TYR A 330 -14.34 -7.36 -7.48
N LYS A 331 -14.68 -7.99 -6.35
CA LYS A 331 -14.52 -9.44 -6.14
C LYS A 331 -15.24 -10.31 -7.18
N ASP A 332 -16.25 -9.77 -7.87
CA ASP A 332 -16.99 -10.46 -8.93
C ASP A 332 -16.46 -10.14 -10.35
N ALA A 333 -15.41 -9.33 -10.46
CA ALA A 333 -14.82 -8.96 -11.75
C ALA A 333 -14.00 -10.13 -12.32
N THR A 334 -14.42 -10.65 -13.46
CA THR A 334 -13.76 -11.76 -14.16
C THR A 334 -12.87 -11.33 -15.31
N VAL A 335 -12.86 -10.03 -15.65
CA VAL A 335 -12.05 -9.44 -16.71
C VAL A 335 -11.21 -8.31 -16.13
N VAL A 336 -9.90 -8.44 -16.24
CA VAL A 336 -8.91 -7.49 -15.72
C VAL A 336 -8.19 -6.82 -16.87
N VAL A 337 -8.09 -5.47 -16.85
CA VAL A 337 -7.22 -4.72 -17.77
C VAL A 337 -6.16 -3.99 -16.96
N TYR A 338 -4.90 -4.39 -17.13
CA TYR A 338 -3.75 -3.80 -16.43
C TYR A 338 -2.88 -3.01 -17.42
N ALA A 339 -3.28 -1.76 -17.73
CA ALA A 339 -2.63 -0.90 -18.71
C ALA A 339 -1.53 -0.02 -18.09
N VAL A 340 -0.61 -0.64 -17.35
CA VAL A 340 0.50 0.03 -16.67
C VAL A 340 1.78 -0.80 -16.80
N ASN A 341 2.91 -0.12 -16.88
CA ASN A 341 4.25 -0.69 -16.67
C ASN A 341 4.84 0.00 -15.44
N ARG A 342 4.84 -0.70 -14.30
CA ARG A 342 5.21 -0.13 -13.00
C ARG A 342 6.72 -0.10 -12.79
N PHE A 343 7.17 1.02 -12.24
CA PHE A 343 8.52 1.20 -11.73
C PHE A 343 8.43 1.89 -10.36
N PRO A 344 9.37 1.65 -9.45
CA PRO A 344 9.47 2.44 -8.22
C PRO A 344 9.78 3.91 -8.57
N LYS A 345 9.52 4.82 -7.63
CA LYS A 345 10.02 6.20 -7.73
C LYS A 345 11.55 6.15 -7.66
N PRO A 346 12.28 6.74 -8.62
CA PRO A 346 13.75 6.70 -8.63
C PRO A 346 14.37 7.25 -7.35
N GLU A 347 13.75 8.27 -6.76
CA GLU A 347 14.21 8.91 -5.53
C GLU A 347 14.12 7.94 -4.33
N ILE A 348 13.05 7.14 -4.24
CA ILE A 348 12.89 6.13 -3.17
C ILE A 348 13.92 5.02 -3.32
N LYS A 349 14.13 4.56 -4.56
CA LYS A 349 15.17 3.58 -4.87
C LYS A 349 16.54 4.09 -4.44
N GLN A 350 16.92 5.29 -4.88
CA GLN A 350 18.19 5.92 -4.53
C GLN A 350 18.36 6.07 -3.01
N PHE A 351 17.31 6.51 -2.30
CA PHE A 351 17.33 6.64 -0.85
C PHE A 351 17.75 5.35 -0.14
N PHE A 352 17.14 4.23 -0.52
CA PHE A 352 17.49 2.95 0.11
C PHE A 352 18.86 2.42 -0.33
N GLU A 353 19.23 2.64 -1.59
CA GLU A 353 20.53 2.18 -2.15
C GLU A 353 21.73 3.02 -1.68
N GLU A 354 21.52 4.16 -1.00
CA GLU A 354 22.59 4.90 -0.29
C GLU A 354 23.25 4.03 0.78
N LYS A 355 22.51 3.11 1.40
CA LYS A 355 23.07 2.17 2.36
C LYS A 355 23.72 0.99 1.64
N ASN A 356 25.01 0.81 1.90
CA ASN A 356 25.79 -0.29 1.33
C ASN A 356 25.13 -1.66 1.56
N GLY A 357 25.05 -2.46 0.49
CA GLY A 357 24.47 -3.79 0.52
C GLY A 357 22.96 -3.84 0.34
N ILE A 358 22.31 -2.70 0.07
CA ILE A 358 20.91 -2.65 -0.35
C ILE A 358 20.85 -2.46 -1.87
N TYR A 359 20.21 -3.40 -2.55
CA TYR A 359 19.90 -3.34 -3.99
C TYR A 359 18.40 -3.45 -4.17
N TYR A 360 17.78 -2.40 -4.73
CA TYR A 360 16.34 -2.33 -4.88
C TYR A 360 15.85 -3.15 -6.09
N ASN A 361 15.05 -4.17 -5.85
CA ASN A 361 14.53 -5.06 -6.90
C ASN A 361 13.27 -4.46 -7.56
N GLU A 362 13.47 -3.77 -8.68
CA GLU A 362 12.38 -3.13 -9.44
C GLU A 362 11.43 -4.15 -10.09
N GLU A 363 11.89 -5.37 -10.37
CA GLU A 363 11.04 -6.43 -10.94
C GLU A 363 10.07 -6.96 -9.89
N LEU A 364 10.55 -7.28 -8.69
CA LEU A 364 9.69 -7.69 -7.58
C LEU A 364 8.71 -6.58 -7.16
N PHE A 365 9.16 -5.32 -7.13
CA PHE A 365 8.26 -4.20 -6.89
C PHE A 365 7.12 -4.14 -7.92
N ALA A 366 7.44 -4.22 -9.21
CA ALA A 366 6.45 -4.15 -10.27
C ALA A 366 5.48 -5.35 -10.24
N LEU A 367 6.01 -6.54 -9.99
CA LEU A 367 5.25 -7.78 -9.88
C LEU A 367 4.27 -7.72 -8.69
N GLN A 368 4.75 -7.32 -7.52
CA GLN A 368 3.94 -7.20 -6.31
C GLN A 368 2.76 -6.22 -6.51
N GLU A 369 3.00 -5.05 -7.10
CA GLU A 369 1.96 -4.06 -7.42
C GLU A 369 0.91 -4.65 -8.39
N MET A 370 1.35 -5.36 -9.43
CA MET A 370 0.45 -6.00 -10.39
C MET A 370 -0.39 -7.10 -9.75
N LEU A 371 0.22 -7.97 -8.97
CA LEU A 371 -0.49 -9.06 -8.32
C LEU A 371 -1.50 -8.52 -7.29
N GLN A 372 -1.16 -7.52 -6.51
CA GLN A 372 -2.11 -6.86 -5.60
C GLN A 372 -3.31 -6.28 -6.35
N PHE A 373 -3.10 -5.74 -7.55
CA PHE A 373 -4.21 -5.28 -8.38
C PHE A 373 -5.08 -6.44 -8.88
N ILE A 374 -4.48 -7.49 -9.43
CA ILE A 374 -5.20 -8.66 -9.96
C ILE A 374 -6.04 -9.32 -8.86
N TRP A 375 -5.53 -9.40 -7.63
CA TRP A 375 -6.23 -10.01 -6.49
C TRP A 375 -7.46 -9.24 -5.98
N ARG A 376 -7.78 -8.09 -6.55
CA ARG A 376 -9.06 -7.39 -6.31
C ARG A 376 -10.22 -7.98 -7.10
N SER A 377 -9.93 -8.83 -8.08
CA SER A 377 -10.89 -9.49 -8.96
C SER A 377 -11.40 -10.82 -8.38
N ALA A 378 -12.23 -11.50 -9.14
CA ALA A 378 -12.83 -12.80 -8.79
C ALA A 378 -11.80 -13.92 -8.54
N VAL A 379 -10.53 -13.76 -8.92
CA VAL A 379 -9.48 -14.73 -8.61
C VAL A 379 -9.27 -14.91 -7.10
N ARG A 380 -9.58 -13.91 -6.30
CA ARG A 380 -9.52 -13.99 -4.84
C ARG A 380 -10.45 -15.06 -4.27
N GLU A 381 -11.60 -15.25 -4.91
CA GLU A 381 -12.62 -16.27 -4.55
C GLU A 381 -12.40 -17.61 -5.31
N GLY A 382 -11.25 -17.77 -5.98
CA GLY A 382 -10.91 -18.98 -6.73
C GLY A 382 -11.57 -19.07 -8.12
N HIS A 383 -12.19 -18.00 -8.60
CA HIS A 383 -12.81 -18.00 -9.92
C HIS A 383 -11.81 -17.69 -11.03
N THR A 384 -12.03 -18.27 -12.21
CA THR A 384 -11.22 -17.97 -13.38
C THR A 384 -11.41 -16.54 -13.83
N ILE A 385 -10.29 -15.86 -14.07
CA ILE A 385 -10.27 -14.52 -14.64
C ILE A 385 -9.48 -14.47 -15.95
N HIS A 386 -9.83 -13.49 -16.79
CA HIS A 386 -9.12 -13.18 -18.02
C HIS A 386 -8.45 -11.83 -17.88
N ALA A 387 -7.12 -11.80 -17.98
CA ALA A 387 -6.33 -10.58 -17.80
C ALA A 387 -5.70 -10.12 -19.12
N TYR A 388 -5.91 -8.85 -19.47
CA TYR A 388 -5.23 -8.15 -20.55
C TYR A 388 -4.14 -7.26 -19.95
N ILE A 389 -2.91 -7.63 -20.21
CA ILE A 389 -1.69 -6.94 -19.72
C ILE A 389 -0.88 -6.54 -20.95
N PRO A 390 -1.14 -5.37 -21.57
CA PRO A 390 -0.48 -5.00 -22.84
C PRO A 390 1.03 -4.75 -22.72
N SER A 391 1.55 -4.48 -21.52
CA SER A 391 2.99 -4.36 -21.29
C SER A 391 3.69 -5.71 -21.36
N LYS A 392 4.62 -5.90 -22.31
CA LYS A 392 5.42 -7.13 -22.43
C LYS A 392 6.18 -7.43 -21.14
N ARG A 393 6.90 -6.44 -20.58
CA ARG A 393 7.64 -6.59 -19.31
C ARG A 393 6.74 -7.12 -18.19
N MET A 394 5.53 -6.55 -18.03
CA MET A 394 4.62 -6.98 -16.95
C MET A 394 4.09 -8.40 -17.18
N ARG A 395 3.83 -8.79 -18.44
CA ARG A 395 3.47 -10.19 -18.75
C ARG A 395 4.62 -11.16 -18.47
N ASP A 396 5.84 -10.80 -18.88
CA ASP A 396 7.01 -11.63 -18.64
C ASP A 396 7.25 -11.83 -17.13
N LEU A 397 7.07 -10.78 -16.32
CA LEU A 397 7.14 -10.88 -14.86
C LEU A 397 6.06 -11.80 -14.29
N PHE A 398 4.84 -11.72 -14.81
CA PHE A 398 3.75 -12.61 -14.39
C PHE A 398 4.08 -14.07 -14.68
N PHE A 399 4.62 -14.38 -15.87
CA PHE A 399 4.98 -15.75 -16.23
C PHE A 399 6.17 -16.27 -15.42
N LYS A 400 7.22 -15.45 -15.22
CA LYS A 400 8.33 -15.81 -14.31
C LYS A 400 7.83 -16.17 -12.92
N TRP A 401 6.90 -15.38 -12.37
CA TRP A 401 6.31 -15.65 -11.06
C TRP A 401 5.48 -16.93 -11.05
N ARG A 402 4.61 -17.13 -12.05
CA ARG A 402 3.80 -18.35 -12.17
C ARG A 402 4.67 -19.60 -12.24
N ASP A 403 5.76 -19.52 -12.99
CA ASP A 403 6.69 -20.63 -13.23
C ASP A 403 7.75 -20.75 -12.11
N LYS A 404 7.59 -19.99 -10.99
CA LYS A 404 8.52 -19.97 -9.83
C LYS A 404 9.97 -19.60 -10.20
N ALA A 405 10.16 -18.73 -11.19
CA ALA A 405 11.47 -18.28 -11.69
C ALA A 405 11.90 -16.90 -11.16
N ILE A 406 11.11 -16.31 -10.28
CA ILE A 406 11.37 -15.04 -9.60
C ILE A 406 10.83 -15.09 -8.18
#